data_8ec54ad06ae16d4311f051362414d158
#
_entry.id   8ec54ad06ae16d4311f051362414d158
#
_cell.length_a   1.000
_cell.length_b   1.000
_cell.length_c   1.000
_cell.angle_alpha   90.00
_cell.angle_beta   90.00
_cell.angle_gamma   90.00
#
_symmetry.space_group_name_H-M   'P 1'
#
loop_
_entity.id
_entity.type
_entity.pdbx_description
1 polymer ?
#
loop_
_entity_poly.entity_id
_entity_poly.type
_entity_poly.pdbx_seq_one_letter_code
_entity_poly.pdbx_strand_id
1 'polypeptide(L)'
;EFKDKIYEKGFCNIDRVVANREDELVTCDRYGNPFVCREYFQGRECNASSIRDLEKAVINLAWFHRAGRELYMEENTSYTKKTPGNLDRKVNELRRIRNFVSRRTLKNDFEMLYIKTFDYFYSQAEKCLSLFQDNFTYNDKWLGYCHGSYNYHSVMFCDGYIATINFDRFHVGYQLMDLYQFLRKAMEKNRYDITMAKDILSAYSQINYLEHEDYEFIYLMYSFPEKF
;
A
#
# COMPACT_ATOMS: atom_id res chain seq x y z
N GLU A 1 6.32 -17.87 8.99
CA GLU A 1 4.92 -18.35 9.05
C GLU A 1 4.02 -17.71 7.96
N PHE A 2 3.76 -16.37 7.93
CA PHE A 2 2.90 -15.76 6.89
C PHE A 2 3.44 -16.00 5.47
N LYS A 3 4.73 -15.72 5.22
CA LYS A 3 5.34 -15.87 3.90
C LYS A 3 5.38 -17.34 3.44
N ASP A 4 5.53 -18.28 4.36
CA ASP A 4 5.51 -19.70 4.03
C ASP A 4 4.12 -20.13 3.60
N LYS A 5 3.06 -19.67 4.29
CA LYS A 5 1.68 -19.92 3.90
C LYS A 5 1.33 -19.31 2.53
N ILE A 6 1.78 -18.08 2.25
CA ILE A 6 1.60 -17.45 0.92
C ILE A 6 2.36 -18.24 -0.16
N TYR A 7 3.56 -18.71 0.16
CA TYR A 7 4.34 -19.57 -0.74
C TYR A 7 3.57 -20.87 -1.08
N GLU A 8 2.96 -21.53 -0.09
CA GLU A 8 2.12 -22.72 -0.27
C GLU A 8 0.88 -22.46 -1.14
N LYS A 9 0.38 -21.21 -1.18
CA LYS A 9 -0.69 -20.78 -2.10
C LYS A 9 -0.20 -20.50 -3.53
N GLY A 10 1.05 -20.81 -3.85
CA GLY A 10 1.62 -20.67 -5.19
C GLY A 10 2.23 -19.31 -5.50
N PHE A 11 2.24 -18.35 -4.55
CA PHE A 11 2.98 -17.09 -4.70
C PHE A 11 4.40 -17.28 -4.14
N CYS A 12 5.28 -17.89 -4.97
CA CYS A 12 6.55 -18.44 -4.50
C CYS A 12 7.73 -17.45 -4.45
N ASN A 13 7.71 -16.39 -5.25
CA ASN A 13 8.85 -15.48 -5.38
C ASN A 13 8.78 -14.35 -4.35
N ILE A 14 8.97 -14.69 -3.08
CA ILE A 14 8.93 -13.78 -1.93
C ILE A 14 10.14 -13.97 -1.02
N ASP A 15 10.60 -12.92 -0.36
CA ASP A 15 11.77 -12.88 0.52
C ASP A 15 11.50 -13.58 1.87
N ARG A 16 11.38 -14.91 1.88
CA ARG A 16 11.15 -15.66 3.12
C ARG A 16 12.32 -15.52 4.08
N VAL A 17 12.02 -15.70 5.37
CA VAL A 17 13.04 -15.72 6.40
C VAL A 17 13.79 -17.06 6.35
N VAL A 18 15.11 -17.01 6.40
CA VAL A 18 16.00 -18.16 6.43
C VAL A 18 16.49 -18.34 7.85
N ALA A 19 16.29 -19.55 8.40
CA ALA A 19 16.79 -19.90 9.73
C ALA A 19 18.34 -19.92 9.78
N ASN A 20 18.90 -19.57 10.90
CA ASN A 20 20.32 -19.67 11.16
C ASN A 20 20.77 -21.13 11.40
N ARG A 21 22.03 -21.36 11.78
CA ARG A 21 22.55 -22.72 12.00
C ARG A 21 21.98 -23.41 13.23
N GLU A 22 21.41 -22.64 14.15
CA GLU A 22 20.73 -23.11 15.36
C GLU A 22 19.21 -23.29 15.14
N ASP A 23 18.75 -23.20 13.88
CA ASP A 23 17.33 -23.26 13.47
C ASP A 23 16.47 -22.13 14.04
N GLU A 24 17.09 -21.00 14.33
CA GLU A 24 16.42 -19.79 14.81
C GLU A 24 16.21 -18.77 13.68
N LEU A 25 15.09 -18.06 13.69
CA LEU A 25 14.76 -17.02 12.69
C LEU A 25 15.40 -15.67 12.97
N VAL A 26 15.89 -15.46 14.20
CA VAL A 26 16.53 -14.21 14.62
C VAL A 26 17.91 -14.53 15.17
N THR A 27 18.93 -13.85 14.67
CA THR A 27 20.30 -13.92 15.19
C THR A 27 20.63 -12.60 15.88
N CYS A 28 21.19 -12.66 17.08
CA CYS A 28 21.67 -11.46 17.77
C CYS A 28 23.19 -11.33 17.64
N ASP A 29 23.68 -10.10 17.42
CA ASP A 29 25.10 -9.83 17.49
C ASP A 29 25.60 -9.81 18.97
N ARG A 30 26.89 -9.61 19.14
CA ARG A 30 27.54 -9.54 20.50
C ARG A 30 27.01 -8.37 21.36
N TYR A 31 26.28 -7.42 20.78
CA TYR A 31 25.68 -6.26 21.46
C TYR A 31 24.18 -6.45 21.72
N GLY A 32 23.61 -7.59 21.35
CA GLY A 32 22.18 -7.89 21.47
C GLY A 32 21.30 -7.29 20.36
N ASN A 33 21.87 -6.79 19.27
CA ASN A 33 21.08 -6.30 18.14
C ASN A 33 20.52 -7.48 17.35
N PRO A 34 19.20 -7.52 17.08
CA PRO A 34 18.58 -8.60 16.33
C PRO A 34 18.79 -8.42 14.81
N PHE A 35 19.08 -9.50 14.12
CA PHE A 35 19.17 -9.61 12.67
C PHE A 35 18.30 -10.74 12.16
N VAL A 36 17.74 -10.56 10.97
CA VAL A 36 16.95 -11.56 10.25
C VAL A 36 17.56 -11.74 8.87
N CYS A 37 17.89 -12.99 8.50
CA CYS A 37 18.27 -13.33 7.15
C CYS A 37 17.02 -13.61 6.29
N ARG A 38 17.04 -13.13 5.05
CA ARG A 38 15.96 -13.37 4.09
C ARG A 38 16.51 -13.91 2.78
N GLU A 39 15.69 -14.63 2.04
CA GLU A 39 16.02 -15.03 0.68
C GLU A 39 16.34 -13.79 -0.16
N TYR A 40 17.42 -13.87 -0.91
CA TYR A 40 17.90 -12.80 -1.77
C TYR A 40 17.56 -13.09 -3.23
N PHE A 41 17.03 -12.10 -3.92
CA PHE A 41 16.70 -12.17 -5.34
C PHE A 41 17.68 -11.32 -6.15
N GLN A 42 18.47 -11.97 -6.97
CA GLN A 42 19.37 -11.27 -7.90
C GLN A 42 18.57 -10.73 -9.08
N GLY A 43 18.55 -9.41 -9.23
CA GLY A 43 17.79 -8.73 -10.26
C GLY A 43 17.88 -7.23 -10.15
N ARG A 44 17.04 -6.54 -10.90
CA ARG A 44 16.88 -5.08 -10.82
C ARG A 44 15.51 -4.72 -10.22
N GLU A 45 15.43 -3.59 -9.58
CA GLU A 45 14.14 -3.02 -9.17
C GLU A 45 13.25 -2.71 -10.39
N CYS A 46 11.95 -2.66 -10.16
CA CYS A 46 10.97 -2.20 -11.13
C CYS A 46 11.27 -0.75 -11.53
N ASN A 47 11.38 -0.49 -12.83
CA ASN A 47 11.56 0.86 -13.34
C ASN A 47 10.21 1.60 -13.36
N ALA A 48 10.05 2.54 -12.43
CA ALA A 48 8.83 3.33 -12.30
C ALA A 48 8.47 4.19 -13.54
N SER A 49 9.41 4.42 -14.46
CA SER A 49 9.16 5.14 -15.71
C SER A 49 8.84 4.22 -16.90
N SER A 50 8.85 2.91 -16.70
CA SER A 50 8.54 1.92 -17.73
C SER A 50 7.12 1.37 -17.51
N ILE A 51 6.20 1.69 -18.43
CA ILE A 51 4.85 1.14 -18.38
C ILE A 51 4.84 -0.38 -18.37
N ARG A 52 5.70 -1.03 -19.14
CA ARG A 52 5.81 -2.50 -19.19
C ARG A 52 6.22 -3.09 -17.83
N ASP A 53 7.11 -2.42 -17.10
CA ASP A 53 7.51 -2.86 -15.77
C ASP A 53 6.35 -2.67 -14.78
N LEU A 54 5.66 -1.53 -14.85
CA LEU A 54 4.53 -1.22 -13.98
C LEU A 54 3.35 -2.17 -14.21
N GLU A 55 3.03 -2.51 -15.47
CA GLU A 55 2.01 -3.52 -15.79
C GLU A 55 2.36 -4.89 -15.21
N LYS A 56 3.59 -5.34 -15.39
CA LYS A 56 4.05 -6.62 -14.82
C LYS A 56 4.05 -6.60 -13.29
N ALA A 57 4.46 -5.49 -12.69
CA ALA A 57 4.46 -5.34 -11.25
C ALA A 57 3.03 -5.36 -10.67
N VAL A 58 2.06 -4.71 -11.33
CA VAL A 58 0.68 -4.72 -10.86
C VAL A 58 -0.03 -6.06 -11.09
N ILE A 59 0.31 -6.79 -12.16
CA ILE A 59 -0.14 -8.17 -12.36
C ILE A 59 0.40 -9.06 -11.23
N ASN A 60 1.67 -8.91 -10.87
CA ASN A 60 2.27 -9.63 -9.75
C ASN A 60 1.57 -9.30 -8.42
N LEU A 61 1.20 -8.02 -8.18
CA LEU A 61 0.37 -7.63 -7.03
C LEU A 61 -0.99 -8.33 -7.07
N ALA A 62 -1.62 -8.42 -8.23
CA ALA A 62 -2.93 -9.06 -8.39
C ALA A 62 -2.88 -10.56 -8.02
N TRP A 63 -1.82 -11.26 -8.40
CA TRP A 63 -1.59 -12.65 -7.99
C TRP A 63 -1.34 -12.78 -6.48
N PHE A 64 -0.54 -11.89 -5.89
CA PHE A 64 -0.36 -11.83 -4.44
C PHE A 64 -1.70 -11.63 -3.71
N HIS A 65 -2.52 -10.69 -4.17
CA HIS A 65 -3.84 -10.44 -3.60
C HIS A 65 -4.76 -11.65 -3.68
N ARG A 66 -4.71 -12.42 -4.78
CA ARG A 66 -5.48 -13.65 -4.93
C ARG A 66 -5.06 -14.70 -3.88
N ALA A 67 -3.76 -14.98 -3.80
CA ALA A 67 -3.22 -15.90 -2.78
C ALA A 67 -3.53 -15.42 -1.35
N GLY A 68 -3.42 -14.11 -1.11
CA GLY A 68 -3.72 -13.49 0.18
C GLY A 68 -5.20 -13.58 0.59
N ARG A 69 -6.13 -13.56 -0.35
CA ARG A 69 -7.57 -13.81 -0.07
C ARG A 69 -7.84 -15.27 0.25
N GLU A 70 -7.25 -16.18 -0.53
CA GLU A 70 -7.40 -17.62 -0.28
C GLU A 70 -6.92 -17.98 1.13
N LEU A 71 -5.75 -17.47 1.53
CA LEU A 71 -5.22 -17.66 2.88
C LEU A 71 -6.11 -17.04 3.96
N TYR A 72 -6.62 -15.82 3.73
CA TYR A 72 -7.52 -15.14 4.67
C TYR A 72 -8.81 -15.94 4.91
N MET A 73 -9.40 -16.50 3.86
CA MET A 73 -10.61 -17.32 3.96
C MET A 73 -10.37 -18.61 4.73
N GLU A 74 -9.22 -19.25 4.51
CA GLU A 74 -8.87 -20.51 5.22
C GLU A 74 -8.61 -20.30 6.70
N GLU A 75 -7.92 -19.20 7.05
CA GLU A 75 -7.63 -18.89 8.45
C GLU A 75 -8.84 -18.38 9.22
N ASN A 76 -9.94 -18.08 8.53
CA ASN A 76 -11.16 -17.51 9.12
C ASN A 76 -10.88 -16.32 10.06
N THR A 77 -9.91 -15.49 9.66
CA THR A 77 -9.44 -14.36 10.47
C THR A 77 -10.48 -13.26 10.50
N SER A 78 -10.81 -12.76 11.68
CA SER A 78 -11.73 -11.63 11.81
C SER A 78 -11.05 -10.32 11.42
N TYR A 79 -11.72 -9.53 10.59
CA TYR A 79 -11.28 -8.18 10.23
C TYR A 79 -12.28 -7.14 10.73
N THR A 80 -11.80 -6.20 11.53
CA THR A 80 -12.62 -5.04 11.91
C THR A 80 -12.50 -3.98 10.83
N LYS A 81 -13.59 -3.71 10.11
CA LYS A 81 -13.66 -2.67 9.08
C LYS A 81 -13.32 -1.30 9.69
N LYS A 82 -12.26 -0.69 9.19
CA LYS A 82 -11.81 0.66 9.59
C LYS A 82 -11.83 1.56 8.38
N THR A 83 -11.95 2.86 8.60
CA THR A 83 -11.83 3.85 7.53
C THR A 83 -10.51 3.62 6.75
N PRO A 84 -10.55 3.52 5.41
CA PRO A 84 -9.37 3.22 4.61
C PRO A 84 -8.24 4.20 4.91
N GLY A 85 -7.01 3.71 4.95
CA GLY A 85 -5.85 4.57 5.18
C GLY A 85 -5.86 5.38 6.48
N ASN A 86 -6.73 5.03 7.46
CA ASN A 86 -6.93 5.78 8.71
C ASN A 86 -7.27 7.27 8.44
N LEU A 87 -8.14 7.54 7.45
CA LEU A 87 -8.49 8.91 7.04
C LEU A 87 -9.06 9.74 8.19
N ASP A 88 -9.87 9.15 9.07
CA ASP A 88 -10.38 9.76 10.29
C ASP A 88 -9.26 10.27 11.20
N ARG A 89 -8.23 9.45 11.41
CA ARG A 89 -7.05 9.84 12.19
C ARG A 89 -6.28 10.97 11.50
N LYS A 90 -6.08 10.89 10.18
CA LYS A 90 -5.38 11.94 9.40
C LYS A 90 -6.11 13.28 9.45
N VAL A 91 -7.44 13.29 9.29
CA VAL A 91 -8.25 14.51 9.42
C VAL A 91 -8.11 15.14 10.82
N ASN A 92 -8.17 14.32 11.87
CA ASN A 92 -7.96 14.80 13.23
C ASN A 92 -6.54 15.33 13.47
N GLU A 93 -5.53 14.72 12.84
CA GLU A 93 -4.14 15.16 12.91
C GLU A 93 -3.95 16.53 12.24
N LEU A 94 -4.52 16.74 11.05
CA LEU A 94 -4.53 18.07 10.38
C LEU A 94 -5.08 19.16 11.30
N ARG A 95 -6.20 18.88 11.99
CA ARG A 95 -6.80 19.84 12.95
C ARG A 95 -5.86 20.13 14.14
N ARG A 96 -5.18 19.09 14.65
CA ARG A 96 -4.21 19.26 15.75
C ARG A 96 -3.02 20.10 15.33
N ILE A 97 -2.46 19.84 14.14
CA ILE A 97 -1.34 20.59 13.58
C ILE A 97 -1.74 22.08 13.40
N ARG A 98 -2.90 22.34 12.81
CA ARG A 98 -3.41 23.72 12.68
C ARG A 98 -3.47 24.43 14.02
N ASN A 99 -4.05 23.79 15.04
CA ASN A 99 -4.16 24.39 16.37
C ASN A 99 -2.79 24.66 17.01
N PHE A 100 -1.82 23.75 16.79
CA PHE A 100 -0.46 23.96 17.26
C PHE A 100 0.21 25.17 16.55
N VAL A 101 0.18 25.20 15.23
CA VAL A 101 0.78 26.26 14.44
C VAL A 101 0.12 27.61 14.72
N SER A 102 -1.21 27.65 14.87
CA SER A 102 -1.95 28.89 15.14
C SER A 102 -1.53 29.55 16.45
N ARG A 103 -1.17 28.77 17.48
CA ARG A 103 -0.78 29.26 18.80
C ARG A 103 0.65 29.82 18.86
N ARG A 104 1.49 29.57 17.84
CA ARG A 104 2.86 30.08 17.80
C ARG A 104 2.87 31.59 17.55
N THR A 105 3.62 32.33 18.37
CA THR A 105 3.77 33.76 18.23
C THR A 105 4.56 34.15 16.97
N LEU A 106 5.67 33.42 16.72
CA LEU A 106 6.47 33.59 15.52
C LEU A 106 6.29 32.37 14.63
N LYS A 107 5.91 32.60 13.38
CA LYS A 107 5.71 31.58 12.36
C LYS A 107 6.73 31.76 11.25
N ASN A 108 7.29 30.64 10.76
CA ASN A 108 8.11 30.63 9.56
C ASN A 108 7.23 30.64 8.29
N ASP A 109 7.86 30.76 7.12
CA ASP A 109 7.17 30.84 5.83
C ASP A 109 6.33 29.61 5.52
N PHE A 110 6.81 28.42 5.90
CA PHE A 110 6.07 27.16 5.76
C PHE A 110 4.79 27.17 6.61
N GLU A 111 4.88 27.56 7.87
CA GLU A 111 3.74 27.64 8.79
C GLU A 111 2.72 28.68 8.33
N MET A 112 3.17 29.80 7.77
CA MET A 112 2.29 30.82 7.20
C MET A 112 1.56 30.29 5.97
N LEU A 113 2.26 29.57 5.08
CA LEU A 113 1.66 28.93 3.91
C LEU A 113 0.65 27.85 4.33
N TYR A 114 1.01 27.02 5.30
CA TYR A 114 0.14 25.99 5.85
C TYR A 114 -1.18 26.57 6.35
N ILE A 115 -1.15 27.62 7.19
CA ILE A 115 -2.36 28.27 7.70
C ILE A 115 -3.19 28.88 6.56
N LYS A 116 -2.54 29.53 5.59
CA LYS A 116 -3.22 30.15 4.44
C LYS A 116 -3.98 29.14 3.58
N THR A 117 -3.46 27.94 3.43
CA THR A 117 -4.03 26.89 2.55
C THR A 117 -4.87 25.87 3.32
N PHE A 118 -4.84 25.91 4.65
CA PHE A 118 -5.44 24.90 5.51
C PHE A 118 -6.92 24.66 5.22
N ASP A 119 -7.74 25.71 5.20
CA ASP A 119 -9.20 25.56 5.09
C ASP A 119 -9.61 24.90 3.76
N TYR A 120 -8.87 25.14 2.69
CA TYR A 120 -9.07 24.50 1.39
C TYR A 120 -8.81 23.00 1.47
N PHE A 121 -7.62 22.57 1.91
CA PHE A 121 -7.26 21.16 1.97
C PHE A 121 -8.01 20.42 3.08
N TYR A 122 -8.28 21.07 4.18
CA TYR A 122 -9.04 20.49 5.27
C TYR A 122 -10.50 20.19 4.87
N SER A 123 -11.15 21.11 4.16
CA SER A 123 -12.50 20.88 3.63
C SER A 123 -12.55 19.71 2.63
N GLN A 124 -11.51 19.55 1.78
CA GLN A 124 -11.39 18.39 0.90
C GLN A 124 -11.23 17.08 1.70
N ALA A 125 -10.39 17.10 2.74
CA ALA A 125 -10.18 15.92 3.59
C ALA A 125 -11.46 15.51 4.33
N GLU A 126 -12.21 16.47 4.91
CA GLU A 126 -13.50 16.21 5.57
C GLU A 126 -14.54 15.67 4.58
N LYS A 127 -14.65 16.28 3.38
CA LYS A 127 -15.57 15.80 2.34
C LYS A 127 -15.25 14.36 1.92
N CYS A 128 -13.97 14.06 1.73
CA CYS A 128 -13.54 12.70 1.39
C CYS A 128 -13.90 11.70 2.49
N LEU A 129 -13.62 12.05 3.75
CA LEU A 129 -13.96 11.22 4.91
C LEU A 129 -15.47 10.97 5.02
N SER A 130 -16.31 12.00 4.85
CA SER A 130 -17.77 11.88 4.87
C SER A 130 -18.27 10.93 3.77
N LEU A 131 -17.74 11.04 2.54
CA LEU A 131 -18.11 10.14 1.44
C LEU A 131 -17.78 8.69 1.75
N PHE A 132 -16.66 8.41 2.42
CA PHE A 132 -16.35 7.06 2.86
C PHE A 132 -17.26 6.56 4.00
N GLN A 133 -17.66 7.44 4.90
CA GLN A 133 -18.51 7.06 6.06
C GLN A 133 -19.96 6.87 5.67
N ASP A 134 -20.49 7.73 4.80
CA ASP A 134 -21.92 7.82 4.50
C ASP A 134 -22.32 6.96 3.29
N ASN A 135 -21.47 6.84 2.29
CA ASN A 135 -21.86 6.29 0.98
C ASN A 135 -21.06 5.08 0.54
N PHE A 136 -19.88 4.83 1.13
CA PHE A 136 -19.03 3.75 0.64
C PHE A 136 -19.33 2.42 1.34
N THR A 137 -19.72 1.42 0.55
CA THR A 137 -19.89 0.04 1.02
C THR A 137 -18.67 -0.78 0.66
N TYR A 138 -17.99 -1.32 1.66
CA TYR A 138 -16.86 -2.22 1.44
C TYR A 138 -17.33 -3.52 0.81
N ASN A 139 -16.75 -3.87 -0.33
CA ASN A 139 -16.94 -5.18 -0.92
C ASN A 139 -15.98 -6.18 -0.27
N ASP A 140 -16.53 -7.16 0.45
CA ASP A 140 -15.75 -8.14 1.21
C ASP A 140 -14.87 -9.02 0.31
N LYS A 141 -15.10 -9.04 -1.02
CA LYS A 141 -14.20 -9.70 -1.99
C LYS A 141 -12.77 -9.16 -1.95
N TRP A 142 -12.56 -7.95 -1.40
CA TRP A 142 -11.25 -7.32 -1.29
C TRP A 142 -10.61 -7.47 0.09
N LEU A 143 -11.23 -8.21 1.01
CA LEU A 143 -10.60 -8.54 2.29
C LEU A 143 -9.60 -9.67 2.11
N GLY A 144 -8.38 -9.44 2.59
CA GLY A 144 -7.31 -10.42 2.49
C GLY A 144 -6.00 -9.87 3.01
N TYR A 145 -4.95 -10.63 2.84
CA TYR A 145 -3.61 -10.17 3.19
C TYR A 145 -3.15 -9.10 2.20
N CYS A 146 -2.67 -7.99 2.76
CA CYS A 146 -2.06 -6.86 2.07
C CYS A 146 -0.56 -6.87 2.29
N HIS A 147 0.20 -6.40 1.33
CA HIS A 147 1.64 -6.13 1.47
C HIS A 147 1.90 -4.95 2.42
N GLY A 148 1.02 -3.94 2.38
CA GLY A 148 1.04 -2.74 3.24
C GLY A 148 2.04 -1.67 2.84
N SER A 149 2.93 -1.94 1.87
CA SER A 149 3.90 -0.97 1.33
C SER A 149 4.32 -1.30 -0.10
N TYR A 150 3.44 -1.93 -0.89
CA TYR A 150 3.75 -2.32 -2.26
C TYR A 150 4.05 -1.11 -3.15
N ASN A 151 5.22 -1.09 -3.75
CA ASN A 151 5.66 -0.06 -4.68
C ASN A 151 6.81 -0.61 -5.55
N TYR A 152 7.33 0.19 -6.48
CA TYR A 152 8.35 -0.25 -7.43
C TYR A 152 9.67 -0.68 -6.77
N HIS A 153 10.00 -0.27 -5.54
CA HIS A 153 11.14 -0.75 -4.77
C HIS A 153 10.90 -2.13 -4.11
N SER A 154 9.65 -2.56 -4.02
CA SER A 154 9.31 -3.88 -3.47
C SER A 154 9.26 -4.96 -4.54
N VAL A 155 9.54 -4.63 -5.81
CA VAL A 155 9.38 -5.53 -6.95
C VAL A 155 10.72 -5.69 -7.67
N MET A 156 11.22 -6.93 -7.67
CA MET A 156 12.49 -7.29 -8.31
C MET A 156 12.24 -8.04 -9.61
N PHE A 157 12.80 -7.54 -10.69
CA PHE A 157 12.83 -8.21 -12.00
C PHE A 157 14.06 -9.08 -12.09
N CYS A 158 13.87 -10.37 -11.96
CA CYS A 158 14.88 -11.40 -12.04
C CYS A 158 14.90 -12.04 -13.43
N ASP A 159 15.84 -12.96 -13.67
CA ASP A 159 15.90 -13.69 -14.93
C ASP A 159 14.72 -14.67 -15.06
N GLY A 160 13.76 -14.31 -15.90
CA GLY A 160 12.56 -15.10 -16.18
C GLY A 160 11.40 -14.99 -15.18
N TYR A 161 11.53 -14.27 -14.05
CA TYR A 161 10.45 -14.12 -13.06
C TYR A 161 10.48 -12.78 -12.34
N ILE A 162 9.43 -12.51 -11.56
CA ILE A 162 9.32 -11.33 -10.70
C ILE A 162 9.25 -11.80 -9.25
N ALA A 163 10.01 -11.14 -8.37
CA ALA A 163 9.94 -11.37 -6.94
C ALA A 163 9.41 -10.15 -6.20
N THR A 164 8.72 -10.39 -5.09
CA THR A 164 8.22 -9.35 -4.17
C THR A 164 8.98 -9.44 -2.85
N ILE A 165 9.47 -8.31 -2.38
CA ILE A 165 10.28 -8.20 -1.17
C ILE A 165 9.72 -7.15 -0.21
N ASN A 166 10.24 -7.08 1.02
CA ASN A 166 9.90 -6.04 2.01
C ASN A 166 8.48 -6.13 2.57
N PHE A 167 8.06 -7.31 3.00
CA PHE A 167 6.76 -7.55 3.64
C PHE A 167 6.66 -7.06 5.11
N ASP A 168 7.44 -6.06 5.51
CA ASP A 168 7.50 -5.61 6.92
C ASP A 168 6.20 -4.98 7.43
N ARG A 169 5.30 -4.60 6.52
CA ARG A 169 4.01 -3.98 6.82
C ARG A 169 2.81 -4.83 6.43
N PHE A 170 3.05 -6.11 6.18
CA PHE A 170 1.94 -7.00 5.82
C PHE A 170 0.87 -7.03 6.93
N HIS A 171 -0.37 -7.10 6.54
CA HIS A 171 -1.51 -7.15 7.45
C HIS A 171 -2.75 -7.65 6.73
N VAL A 172 -3.74 -8.08 7.48
CA VAL A 172 -5.08 -8.32 6.94
C VAL A 172 -5.78 -6.97 6.75
N GLY A 173 -6.30 -6.73 5.55
CA GLY A 173 -6.90 -5.44 5.22
C GLY A 173 -7.65 -5.42 3.89
N TYR A 174 -7.97 -4.23 3.44
CA TYR A 174 -8.65 -3.97 2.17
C TYR A 174 -7.62 -3.83 1.05
N GLN A 175 -7.49 -4.85 0.21
CA GLN A 175 -6.41 -5.00 -0.77
C GLN A 175 -6.33 -3.88 -1.81
N LEU A 176 -7.45 -3.20 -2.09
CA LEU A 176 -7.42 -2.02 -2.96
C LEU A 176 -6.57 -0.87 -2.40
N MET A 177 -6.22 -0.89 -1.11
CA MET A 177 -5.26 0.06 -0.54
C MET A 177 -3.84 -0.14 -1.11
N ASP A 178 -3.39 -1.39 -1.28
CA ASP A 178 -2.10 -1.67 -1.91
C ASP A 178 -2.10 -1.24 -3.39
N LEU A 179 -3.20 -1.53 -4.11
CA LEU A 179 -3.36 -1.08 -5.50
C LEU A 179 -3.33 0.45 -5.61
N TYR A 180 -4.07 1.16 -4.75
CA TYR A 180 -4.04 2.62 -4.68
C TYR A 180 -2.63 3.15 -4.41
N GLN A 181 -1.93 2.58 -3.42
CA GLN A 181 -0.58 3.03 -3.05
C GLN A 181 0.42 2.81 -4.19
N PHE A 182 0.36 1.66 -4.85
CA PHE A 182 1.20 1.37 -6.02
C PHE A 182 0.92 2.36 -7.16
N LEU A 183 -0.35 2.52 -7.52
CA LEU A 183 -0.78 3.43 -8.58
C LEU A 183 -0.35 4.88 -8.27
N ARG A 184 -0.57 5.36 -7.05
CA ARG A 184 -0.17 6.70 -6.61
C ARG A 184 1.33 6.92 -6.78
N LYS A 185 2.16 5.97 -6.32
CA LYS A 185 3.62 6.05 -6.45
C LYS A 185 4.09 6.05 -7.90
N ALA A 186 3.46 5.25 -8.75
CA ALA A 186 3.73 5.23 -10.19
C ALA A 186 3.34 6.56 -10.84
N MET A 187 2.14 7.08 -10.55
CA MET A 187 1.64 8.34 -11.09
C MET A 187 2.48 9.56 -10.68
N GLU A 188 2.93 9.62 -9.43
CA GLU A 188 3.83 10.69 -8.94
C GLU A 188 5.13 10.75 -9.75
N LYS A 189 5.70 9.61 -10.17
CA LYS A 189 6.90 9.56 -11.00
C LYS A 189 6.65 9.92 -12.46
N ASN A 190 5.42 9.74 -12.94
CA ASN A 190 5.04 9.93 -14.34
C ASN A 190 4.12 11.13 -14.55
N ARG A 191 4.26 12.18 -13.74
CA ARG A 191 3.54 13.46 -13.88
C ARG A 191 2.01 13.29 -13.95
N TYR A 192 1.47 12.28 -13.28
CA TYR A 192 0.04 11.95 -13.25
C TYR A 192 -0.55 11.66 -14.63
N ASP A 193 0.17 10.92 -15.48
CA ASP A 193 -0.32 10.48 -16.78
C ASP A 193 -1.51 9.53 -16.63
N ILE A 194 -2.69 10.01 -17.02
CA ILE A 194 -3.95 9.28 -16.90
C ILE A 194 -4.00 8.03 -17.81
N THR A 195 -3.31 8.06 -18.95
CA THR A 195 -3.25 6.89 -19.84
C THR A 195 -2.51 5.75 -19.15
N MET A 196 -1.36 6.04 -18.56
CA MET A 196 -0.61 5.08 -17.76
C MET A 196 -1.43 4.53 -16.57
N ALA A 197 -2.22 5.37 -15.91
CA ALA A 197 -3.11 4.90 -14.83
C ALA A 197 -4.14 3.89 -15.33
N LYS A 198 -4.75 4.14 -16.48
CA LYS A 198 -5.71 3.23 -17.12
C LYS A 198 -5.06 1.90 -17.49
N ASP A 199 -3.86 1.92 -18.04
CA ASP A 199 -3.12 0.73 -18.43
C ASP A 199 -2.79 -0.14 -17.20
N ILE A 200 -2.31 0.47 -16.10
CA ILE A 200 -2.02 -0.21 -14.84
C ILE A 200 -3.29 -0.84 -14.25
N LEU A 201 -4.40 -0.10 -14.18
CA LEU A 201 -5.66 -0.62 -13.65
C LEU A 201 -6.24 -1.72 -14.53
N SER A 202 -6.13 -1.58 -15.87
CA SER A 202 -6.53 -2.61 -16.81
C SER A 202 -5.71 -3.88 -16.65
N ALA A 203 -4.39 -3.77 -16.46
CA ALA A 203 -3.51 -4.92 -16.22
C ALA A 203 -3.86 -5.65 -14.92
N TYR A 204 -4.12 -4.93 -13.82
CA TYR A 204 -4.61 -5.52 -12.57
C TYR A 204 -5.94 -6.25 -12.75
N SER A 205 -6.88 -5.62 -13.48
CA SER A 205 -8.23 -6.13 -13.70
C SER A 205 -8.29 -7.41 -14.53
N GLN A 206 -7.23 -7.75 -15.28
CA GLN A 206 -7.13 -9.04 -15.99
C GLN A 206 -7.10 -10.25 -15.03
N ILE A 207 -6.58 -10.07 -13.82
CA ILE A 207 -6.45 -11.13 -12.81
C ILE A 207 -7.56 -11.00 -11.75
N ASN A 208 -7.79 -9.78 -11.28
CA ASN A 208 -8.80 -9.45 -10.27
C ASN A 208 -9.71 -8.36 -10.83
N TYR A 209 -10.84 -8.76 -11.40
CA TYR A 209 -11.77 -7.86 -12.06
C TYR A 209 -12.22 -6.73 -11.13
N LEU A 210 -12.04 -5.48 -11.60
CA LEU A 210 -12.47 -4.25 -10.93
C LEU A 210 -13.86 -3.84 -11.41
N GLU A 211 -14.76 -3.65 -10.47
CA GLU A 211 -16.11 -3.12 -10.70
C GLU A 211 -16.14 -1.59 -10.55
N HIS A 212 -17.27 -0.99 -10.83
CA HIS A 212 -17.43 0.47 -10.79
C HIS A 212 -17.08 1.03 -9.39
N GLU A 213 -17.56 0.39 -8.35
CA GLU A 213 -17.33 0.76 -6.95
C GLU A 213 -15.84 0.69 -6.54
N ASP A 214 -15.08 -0.20 -7.18
CA ASP A 214 -13.63 -0.32 -6.94
C ASP A 214 -12.88 0.88 -7.52
N TYR A 215 -13.29 1.38 -8.70
CA TYR A 215 -12.76 2.62 -9.27
C TYR A 215 -13.18 3.84 -8.45
N GLU A 216 -14.41 3.88 -7.91
CA GLU A 216 -14.85 4.94 -6.99
C GLU A 216 -14.00 4.97 -5.73
N PHE A 217 -13.68 3.81 -5.15
CA PHE A 217 -12.76 3.71 -4.02
C PHE A 217 -11.41 4.37 -4.33
N ILE A 218 -10.79 3.99 -5.45
CA ILE A 218 -9.49 4.53 -5.87
C ILE A 218 -9.60 6.05 -6.09
N TYR A 219 -10.65 6.53 -6.73
CA TYR A 219 -10.91 7.95 -6.94
C TYR A 219 -11.05 8.72 -5.63
N LEU A 220 -11.82 8.19 -4.67
CA LEU A 220 -11.98 8.80 -3.35
C LEU A 220 -10.65 8.87 -2.61
N MET A 221 -9.84 7.81 -2.67
CA MET A 221 -8.49 7.81 -2.08
C MET A 221 -7.57 8.88 -2.71
N TYR A 222 -7.66 9.10 -4.02
CA TYR A 222 -6.93 10.18 -4.70
C TYR A 222 -7.45 11.57 -4.36
N SER A 223 -8.72 11.70 -4.01
CA SER A 223 -9.34 12.97 -3.62
C SER A 223 -8.90 13.45 -2.24
N PHE A 224 -8.35 12.55 -1.41
CA PHE A 224 -7.80 12.91 -0.10
C PHE A 224 -6.44 13.61 -0.24
N PRO A 225 -6.21 14.78 0.39
CA PRO A 225 -4.98 15.54 0.28
C PRO A 225 -3.85 14.94 1.15
N GLU A 226 -3.38 13.76 0.81
CA GLU A 226 -2.47 12.96 1.65
C GLU A 226 -1.11 13.62 1.91
N LYS A 227 -0.69 14.55 1.06
CA LYS A 227 0.61 15.24 1.18
C LYS A 227 0.52 16.61 1.84
N PHE A 228 -0.67 17.06 2.17
CA PHE A 228 -0.87 18.31 2.92
C PHE A 228 -0.58 18.10 4.40
#